data_a402971312a8abbfa6b1f49b7347d159
#
_entry.id   a402971312a8abbfa6b1f49b7347d159
#
_cell.length_a   1.000
_cell.length_b   1.000
_cell.length_c   1.000
_cell.angle_alpha   90.00
_cell.angle_beta   90.00
_cell.angle_gamma   90.00
#
_symmetry.space_group_name_H-M   'P 1'
#
loop_
_entity.id
_entity.type
_entity.pdbx_description
1 polymer ?
#
loop_
_entity_poly.entity_id
_entity_poly.type
_entity_poly.pdbx_seq_one_letter_code
_entity_poly.pdbx_strand_id
1 'polypeptide(L)'
;MQYTSYYHSPLGDILLAADDIGLTGLWFVGQKYFALYLDQEHVEKETPILKDTKKWLDIYFQGQEPDFQLPLHFIGTDFQKEVWEILYAIPYGKTMTYGEIAGIIAKRKGLKRMSAQAVGGAVGHNEISIIVP
;
A
#
# COMPACT_ATOMS: atom_id res chain seq x y z
N MET A 1 -9.37 1.41 -16.12
CA MET A 1 -9.17 -0.06 -16.23
C MET A 1 -8.03 -0.49 -15.34
N GLN A 2 -8.24 -1.49 -14.53
CA GLN A 2 -7.20 -2.07 -13.70
C GLN A 2 -6.74 -3.41 -14.29
N TYR A 3 -5.46 -3.69 -14.10
CA TYR A 3 -4.82 -4.93 -14.53
C TYR A 3 -4.36 -5.68 -13.30
N THR A 4 -4.47 -6.99 -13.31
CA THR A 4 -4.13 -7.83 -12.16
C THR A 4 -3.14 -8.92 -12.54
N SER A 5 -2.36 -9.35 -11.55
CA SER A 5 -1.47 -10.51 -11.67
C SER A 5 -1.24 -11.09 -10.28
N TYR A 6 -0.99 -12.40 -10.20
CA TYR A 6 -0.66 -13.05 -8.95
C TYR A 6 0.83 -13.17 -8.76
N TYR A 7 1.25 -13.09 -7.50
CA TYR A 7 2.63 -13.30 -7.08
C TYR A 7 2.65 -14.35 -5.96
N HIS A 8 3.44 -15.39 -6.13
CA HIS A 8 3.56 -16.47 -5.14
C HIS A 8 4.70 -16.14 -4.19
N SER A 9 4.37 -15.66 -2.99
CA SER A 9 5.36 -15.30 -1.98
C SER A 9 5.60 -16.43 -0.99
N PRO A 10 6.71 -16.37 -0.22
CA PRO A 10 6.93 -17.31 0.89
C PRO A 10 5.84 -17.28 1.96
N LEU A 11 5.07 -16.19 2.05
CA LEU A 11 4.00 -16.01 3.03
C LEU A 11 2.62 -16.32 2.46
N GLY A 12 2.51 -16.74 1.20
CA GLY A 12 1.26 -17.05 0.55
C GLY A 12 1.07 -16.27 -0.75
N ASP A 13 -0.05 -16.53 -1.41
CA ASP A 13 -0.35 -15.88 -2.69
C ASP A 13 -0.78 -14.44 -2.49
N ILE A 14 -0.31 -13.58 -3.37
CA ILE A 14 -0.59 -12.15 -3.39
C ILE A 14 -1.26 -11.82 -4.72
N LEU A 15 -2.36 -11.06 -4.66
CA LEU A 15 -2.97 -10.45 -5.83
C LEU A 15 -2.44 -9.01 -5.96
N LEU A 16 -1.89 -8.70 -7.12
CA LEU A 16 -1.43 -7.36 -7.47
C LEU A 16 -2.41 -6.72 -8.43
N ALA A 17 -2.64 -5.43 -8.26
CA ALA A 17 -3.46 -4.63 -9.18
C ALA A 17 -2.76 -3.32 -9.49
N ALA A 18 -2.89 -2.87 -10.73
CA ALA A 18 -2.34 -1.59 -11.19
C ALA A 18 -3.21 -1.03 -12.30
N ASP A 19 -3.20 0.30 -12.41
CA ASP A 19 -3.72 0.99 -13.59
C ASP A 19 -2.56 1.61 -14.38
N ASP A 20 -2.83 2.58 -15.24
CA ASP A 20 -1.78 3.23 -16.03
C ASP A 20 -0.95 4.23 -15.23
N ILE A 21 -1.42 4.62 -14.05
CA ILE A 21 -0.76 5.60 -13.19
C ILE A 21 0.21 4.90 -12.23
N GLY A 22 -0.23 3.82 -11.60
CA GLY A 22 0.59 3.13 -10.63
C GLY A 22 -0.07 1.89 -10.04
N LEU A 23 0.61 1.31 -9.08
CA LEU A 23 0.09 0.18 -8.32
C LEU A 23 -1.09 0.65 -7.47
N THR A 24 -2.21 -0.06 -7.57
CA THR A 24 -3.44 0.28 -6.85
C THR A 24 -3.75 -0.70 -5.71
N GLY A 25 -3.18 -1.89 -5.75
CA GLY A 25 -3.44 -2.88 -4.72
C GLY A 25 -2.38 -3.97 -4.63
N LEU A 26 -2.18 -4.44 -3.42
CA LEU A 26 -1.37 -5.60 -3.09
C LEU A 26 -2.03 -6.27 -1.90
N TRP A 27 -2.67 -7.39 -2.12
CA TRP A 27 -3.43 -8.09 -1.08
C TRP A 27 -2.99 -9.53 -0.96
N PHE A 28 -2.80 -10.01 0.26
CA PHE A 28 -2.70 -11.44 0.50
C PHE A 28 -4.06 -12.08 0.29
N VAL A 29 -4.11 -13.17 -0.44
CA VAL A 29 -5.36 -13.92 -0.62
C VAL A 29 -5.87 -14.38 0.75
N GLY A 30 -7.12 -14.06 1.06
CA GLY A 30 -7.74 -14.39 2.34
C GLY A 30 -7.61 -13.35 3.43
N GLN A 31 -6.86 -12.25 3.22
CA GLN A 31 -6.80 -11.18 4.21
C GLN A 31 -8.12 -10.43 4.34
N LYS A 32 -8.31 -9.75 5.50
CA LYS A 32 -9.44 -8.85 5.71
C LYS A 32 -9.38 -7.72 4.68
N TYR A 33 -10.52 -7.33 4.11
CA TYR A 33 -10.62 -6.31 3.05
C TYR A 33 -9.89 -6.70 1.75
N PHE A 34 -9.75 -7.99 1.49
CA PHE A 34 -9.14 -8.48 0.25
C PHE A 34 -9.81 -7.86 -0.97
N ALA A 35 -9.02 -7.19 -1.81
CA ALA A 35 -9.45 -6.59 -3.09
C ALA A 35 -10.65 -5.64 -2.96
N LEU A 36 -10.81 -4.94 -1.82
CA LEU A 36 -11.99 -4.12 -1.54
C LEU A 36 -12.22 -3.03 -2.59
N TYR A 37 -11.15 -2.38 -3.08
CA TYR A 37 -11.25 -1.29 -4.06
C TYR A 37 -10.84 -1.72 -5.47
N LEU A 38 -10.77 -3.01 -5.74
CA LEU A 38 -10.53 -3.49 -7.09
C LEU A 38 -11.80 -3.30 -7.92
N ASP A 39 -11.67 -2.66 -9.09
CA ASP A 39 -12.77 -2.51 -10.01
C ASP A 39 -13.33 -3.87 -10.42
N GLN A 40 -14.64 -3.97 -10.57
CA GLN A 40 -15.27 -5.18 -11.08
C GLN A 40 -14.78 -5.48 -12.50
N GLU A 41 -14.57 -4.45 -13.31
CA GLU A 41 -13.97 -4.58 -14.63
C GLU A 41 -12.46 -4.48 -14.52
N HIS A 42 -11.80 -5.62 -14.53
CA HIS A 42 -10.35 -5.70 -14.56
C HIS A 42 -9.92 -6.86 -15.45
N VAL A 43 -8.69 -6.81 -15.89
CA VAL A 43 -8.12 -7.80 -16.80
C VAL A 43 -6.86 -8.36 -16.20
N GLU A 44 -6.72 -9.68 -16.20
CA GLU A 44 -5.46 -10.32 -15.83
C GLU A 44 -4.47 -10.11 -16.97
N LYS A 45 -3.46 -9.29 -16.72
CA LYS A 45 -2.45 -8.94 -17.72
C LYS A 45 -1.19 -8.43 -17.04
N GLU A 46 -0.05 -8.96 -17.44
CA GLU A 46 1.24 -8.48 -16.96
C GLU A 46 1.55 -7.13 -17.62
N THR A 47 1.66 -6.08 -16.81
CA THR A 47 2.03 -4.74 -17.27
C THR A 47 3.43 -4.39 -16.76
N PRO A 48 4.10 -3.34 -17.31
CA PRO A 48 5.41 -2.94 -16.79
C PRO A 48 5.40 -2.65 -15.29
N ILE A 49 4.35 -1.97 -14.78
CA ILE A 49 4.22 -1.68 -13.34
C ILE A 49 4.12 -2.97 -12.54
N LEU A 50 3.34 -3.94 -13.00
CA LEU A 50 3.20 -5.23 -12.30
C LEU A 50 4.49 -6.04 -12.34
N LYS A 51 5.22 -6.02 -13.45
CA LYS A 51 6.54 -6.66 -13.55
C LYS A 51 7.53 -6.05 -12.57
N ASP A 52 7.59 -4.74 -12.49
CA ASP A 52 8.49 -4.04 -11.58
C ASP A 52 8.11 -4.30 -10.12
N THR A 53 6.82 -4.40 -9.82
CA THR A 53 6.35 -4.76 -8.49
C THR A 53 6.82 -6.16 -8.08
N LYS A 54 6.78 -7.11 -9.00
CA LYS A 54 7.28 -8.47 -8.73
C LYS A 54 8.79 -8.47 -8.46
N LYS A 55 9.57 -7.69 -9.21
CA LYS A 55 11.01 -7.52 -8.95
C LYS A 55 11.25 -6.92 -7.57
N TRP A 56 10.48 -5.91 -7.20
CA TRP A 56 10.56 -5.28 -5.88
C TRP A 56 10.29 -6.31 -4.78
N LEU A 57 9.26 -7.14 -4.95
CA LEU A 57 8.91 -8.18 -3.98
C LEU A 57 9.97 -9.28 -3.91
N ASP A 58 10.58 -9.66 -5.03
CA ASP A 58 11.66 -10.64 -5.04
C ASP A 58 12.84 -10.17 -4.17
N ILE A 59 13.21 -8.90 -4.30
CA ILE A 59 14.29 -8.30 -3.50
C ILE A 59 13.89 -8.26 -2.03
N TYR A 60 12.67 -7.81 -1.74
CA TYR A 60 12.15 -7.72 -0.38
C TYR A 60 12.16 -9.09 0.32
N PHE A 61 11.68 -10.13 -0.34
CA PHE A 61 11.61 -11.48 0.26
C PHE A 61 12.96 -12.17 0.35
N GLN A 62 14.00 -11.62 -0.27
CA GLN A 62 15.38 -12.05 -0.05
C GLN A 62 16.02 -11.38 1.18
N GLY A 63 15.28 -10.56 1.91
CA GLY A 63 15.76 -9.86 3.09
C GLY A 63 16.57 -8.61 2.78
N GLN A 64 16.44 -8.07 1.58
CA GLN A 64 17.15 -6.86 1.15
C GLN A 64 16.19 -5.69 0.98
N GLU A 65 16.72 -4.48 1.14
CA GLU A 65 15.96 -3.26 0.82
C GLU A 65 15.94 -3.05 -0.69
N PRO A 66 14.76 -3.02 -1.33
CA PRO A 66 14.70 -2.64 -2.73
C PRO A 66 15.24 -1.22 -2.96
N ASP A 67 16.07 -1.05 -3.99
CA ASP A 67 16.76 0.22 -4.28
C ASP A 67 16.02 1.11 -5.27
N PHE A 68 14.78 0.79 -5.60
CA PHE A 68 13.94 1.60 -6.47
C PHE A 68 12.54 1.73 -5.89
N GLN A 69 11.83 2.79 -6.31
CA GLN A 69 10.47 3.04 -5.89
C GLN A 69 9.50 2.64 -7.00
N LEU A 70 8.32 2.18 -6.57
CA LEU A 70 7.22 1.86 -7.48
C LEU A 70 6.28 3.05 -7.56
N PRO A 71 5.71 3.34 -8.74
CA PRO A 71 4.63 4.31 -8.81
C PRO A 71 3.41 3.73 -8.10
N LEU A 72 2.85 4.48 -7.16
CA LEU A 72 1.66 4.08 -6.41
C LEU A 72 0.50 4.98 -6.77
N HIS A 73 -0.67 4.40 -6.87
CA HIS A 73 -1.93 5.12 -7.07
C HIS A 73 -2.90 4.68 -5.99
N PHE A 74 -2.93 5.41 -4.88
CA PHE A 74 -3.83 5.10 -3.76
C PHE A 74 -5.28 5.38 -4.13
N ILE A 75 -6.14 4.41 -3.85
CA ILE A 75 -7.59 4.52 -4.01
C ILE A 75 -8.21 4.44 -2.62
N GLY A 76 -8.91 5.48 -2.20
CA GLY A 76 -9.52 5.57 -0.88
C GLY A 76 -9.96 6.99 -0.57
N THR A 77 -10.32 7.23 0.69
CA THR A 77 -10.68 8.57 1.16
C THR A 77 -9.43 9.45 1.23
N ASP A 78 -9.63 10.77 1.27
CA ASP A 78 -8.51 11.71 1.39
C ASP A 78 -7.71 11.46 2.67
N PHE A 79 -8.39 11.17 3.78
CA PHE A 79 -7.73 10.84 5.05
C PHE A 79 -6.90 9.54 4.94
N GLN A 80 -7.46 8.49 4.34
CA GLN A 80 -6.75 7.23 4.14
C GLN A 80 -5.51 7.44 3.27
N LYS A 81 -5.65 8.17 2.16
CA LYS A 81 -4.52 8.46 1.27
C LYS A 81 -3.41 9.19 2.01
N GLU A 82 -3.75 10.17 2.84
CA GLU A 82 -2.76 10.93 3.60
C GLU A 82 -2.01 10.04 4.59
N VAL A 83 -2.72 9.16 5.29
CA VAL A 83 -2.10 8.18 6.20
C VAL A 83 -1.16 7.26 5.42
N TRP A 84 -1.61 6.73 4.29
CA TRP A 84 -0.80 5.79 3.50
C TRP A 84 0.44 6.47 2.91
N GLU A 85 0.34 7.73 2.48
CA GLU A 85 1.49 8.50 2.01
C GLU A 85 2.54 8.70 3.10
N ILE A 86 2.11 8.98 4.33
CA ILE A 86 3.01 9.10 5.48
C ILE A 86 3.69 7.77 5.76
N LEU A 87 2.92 6.67 5.75
CA LEU A 87 3.47 5.33 5.94
C LEU A 87 4.51 4.99 4.88
N TYR A 88 4.22 5.29 3.62
CA TYR A 88 5.14 4.99 2.52
C TYR A 88 6.45 5.76 2.65
N ALA A 89 6.43 6.94 3.27
CA ALA A 89 7.60 7.77 3.48
C ALA A 89 8.48 7.32 4.66
N ILE A 90 8.03 6.35 5.48
CA ILE A 90 8.82 5.82 6.59
C ILE A 90 10.05 5.09 6.01
N PRO A 91 11.28 5.48 6.42
CA PRO A 91 12.47 4.80 5.93
C PRO A 91 12.51 3.32 6.31
N TYR A 92 13.10 2.50 5.46
CA TYR A 92 13.28 1.07 5.72
C TYR A 92 13.95 0.84 7.07
N GLY A 93 13.39 -0.07 7.85
CA GLY A 93 13.89 -0.38 9.20
C GLY A 93 13.48 0.60 10.28
N LYS A 94 12.69 1.62 9.95
CA LYS A 94 12.14 2.58 10.90
C LYS A 94 10.67 2.30 11.15
N THR A 95 10.15 2.84 12.24
CA THR A 95 8.74 2.70 12.62
C THR A 95 8.18 4.05 13.05
N MET A 96 6.86 4.16 12.98
CA MET A 96 6.11 5.28 13.54
C MET A 96 4.91 4.74 14.30
N THR A 97 4.55 5.39 15.40
CA THR A 97 3.31 5.09 16.11
C THR A 97 2.13 5.75 15.41
N TYR A 98 0.93 5.23 15.65
CA TYR A 98 -0.29 5.88 15.16
C TYR A 98 -0.46 7.30 15.73
N GLY A 99 -0.03 7.50 16.99
CA GLY A 99 -0.03 8.82 17.61
C GLY A 99 0.90 9.82 16.91
N GLU A 100 2.08 9.36 16.50
CA GLU A 100 3.02 10.20 15.73
C GLU A 100 2.44 10.59 14.36
N ILE A 101 1.82 9.64 13.66
CA ILE A 101 1.17 9.91 12.38
C ILE A 101 0.01 10.89 12.58
N ALA A 102 -0.83 10.66 13.61
CA ALA A 102 -1.93 11.56 13.95
C ALA A 102 -1.43 12.98 14.23
N GLY A 103 -0.31 13.12 14.94
CA GLY A 103 0.32 14.42 15.21
C GLY A 103 0.75 15.14 13.95
N ILE A 104 1.33 14.43 12.99
CA ILE A 104 1.72 15.00 11.69
C ILE A 104 0.49 15.55 10.95
N ILE A 105 -0.58 14.76 10.88
CA ILE A 105 -1.81 15.16 10.20
C ILE A 105 -2.46 16.36 10.88
N ALA A 106 -2.53 16.35 12.21
CA ALA A 106 -3.09 17.46 12.98
C ALA A 106 -2.31 18.76 12.70
N LYS A 107 -0.98 18.70 12.69
CA LYS A 107 -0.13 19.85 12.39
C LYS A 107 -0.36 20.37 10.97
N ARG A 108 -0.43 19.47 9.98
CA ARG A 108 -0.66 19.85 8.58
C ARG A 108 -2.00 20.55 8.38
N LYS A 109 -3.03 20.12 9.11
CA LYS A 109 -4.39 20.66 9.00
C LYS A 109 -4.67 21.81 9.96
N GLY A 110 -3.73 22.19 10.80
CA GLY A 110 -3.93 23.22 11.81
C GLY A 110 -4.88 22.81 12.92
N LEU A 111 -5.01 21.51 13.19
CA LEU A 111 -5.85 20.97 14.26
C LEU A 111 -5.03 20.83 15.54
N LYS A 112 -5.73 20.93 16.70
CA LYS A 112 -5.07 20.70 17.99
C LYS A 112 -4.63 19.26 18.18
N ARG A 113 -5.43 18.32 17.65
CA ARG A 113 -5.12 16.89 17.70
C ARG A 113 -5.93 16.12 16.68
N MET A 114 -5.48 14.91 16.42
CA MET A 114 -6.13 13.92 15.56
C MET A 114 -6.17 12.59 16.31
N SER A 115 -7.21 11.80 16.08
CA SER A 115 -7.37 10.50 16.73
C SER A 115 -6.36 9.47 16.23
N ALA A 116 -5.56 8.91 17.14
CA ALA A 116 -4.70 7.77 16.83
C ALA A 116 -5.53 6.55 16.40
N GLN A 117 -6.73 6.39 16.96
CA GLN A 117 -7.64 5.31 16.58
C GLN A 117 -8.10 5.44 15.14
N ALA A 118 -8.39 6.65 14.67
CA ALA A 118 -8.75 6.89 13.27
C ALA A 118 -7.59 6.54 12.34
N VAL A 119 -6.36 6.88 12.72
CA VAL A 119 -5.15 6.50 11.97
C VAL A 119 -5.02 4.97 11.91
N GLY A 120 -5.21 4.29 13.05
CA GLY A 120 -5.19 2.82 13.10
C GLY A 120 -6.23 2.19 12.17
N GLY A 121 -7.43 2.77 12.08
CA GLY A 121 -8.45 2.34 11.14
C GLY A 121 -7.99 2.47 9.67
N ALA A 122 -7.38 3.60 9.33
CA ALA A 122 -6.86 3.81 7.98
C ALA A 122 -5.71 2.84 7.66
N VAL A 123 -4.82 2.56 8.61
CA VAL A 123 -3.75 1.56 8.44
C VAL A 123 -4.34 0.18 8.20
N GLY A 124 -5.40 -0.19 8.93
CA GLY A 124 -6.06 -1.48 8.75
C GLY A 124 -6.71 -1.67 7.39
N HIS A 125 -7.00 -0.58 6.67
CA HIS A 125 -7.54 -0.60 5.31
C HIS A 125 -6.47 -0.42 4.24
N ASN A 126 -5.18 -0.56 4.58
CA ASN A 126 -4.10 -0.42 3.61
C ASN A 126 -4.29 -1.39 2.45
N GLU A 127 -4.44 -0.84 1.25
CA GLU A 127 -4.66 -1.61 0.03
C GLU A 127 -3.34 -2.05 -0.64
N ILE A 128 -2.20 -1.58 -0.17
CA ILE A 128 -0.89 -1.92 -0.72
C ILE A 128 0.01 -2.41 0.40
N SER A 129 -0.29 -3.61 0.88
CA SER A 129 0.46 -4.24 1.97
C SER A 129 1.94 -4.43 1.59
N ILE A 130 2.81 -4.53 2.58
CA ILE A 130 4.26 -4.72 2.43
C ILE A 130 4.96 -3.46 1.92
N ILE A 131 4.57 -2.94 0.76
CA ILE A 131 5.21 -1.76 0.14
C ILE A 131 4.89 -0.53 0.98
N VAL A 132 3.65 -0.42 1.44
CA VAL A 132 3.25 0.56 2.44
C VAL A 132 3.23 -0.18 3.77
N PRO A 133 4.19 0.12 4.67
CA PRO A 133 4.37 -0.62 5.91
C PRO A 133 3.21 -0.53 6.89
#